data_1dab58482bc53b022e938689aa254e9a
#
_entry.id   1dab58482bc53b022e938689aa254e9a
#
_cell.length_a   1.000
_cell.length_b   1.000
_cell.length_c   1.000
_cell.angle_alpha   90.00
_cell.angle_beta   90.00
_cell.angle_gamma   90.00
#
_symmetry.space_group_name_H-M   'P 1'
#
loop_
_entity.id
_entity.type
_entity.pdbx_description
1 polymer ?
#
loop_
_entity_poly.entity_id
_entity_poly.type
_entity_poly.pdbx_seq_one_letter_code
_entity_poly.pdbx_strand_id
1 'polypeptide(L)'
;FQHGGVDPAGIVRALWTNLRAGGVSQGGSTITQQYVKNVYLTQERTITRKIKEAALAVKVEREIPKQEILTRYLNTIYLGRGAYGVEAASRAYFGKNVQELTLPEAAFLAGIIRSPESMDPHLADNDPKAAASRARATERRDEVLDAMVQTGAITQSEADAASKAGWSDVLTRSTQHNYGVVAHPEWGTEYFVDYVK
;
A
#
# COMPACT_ATOMS: atom_id res chain seq x y z
N PHE A 1 -3.85 -4.97 16.89
CA PHE A 1 -2.57 -5.59 17.33
C PHE A 1 -2.73 -6.80 18.26
N GLN A 2 -3.95 -7.29 18.51
CA GLN A 2 -4.20 -8.43 19.41
C GLN A 2 -4.22 -9.79 18.70
N HIS A 3 -4.05 -9.84 17.37
CA HIS A 3 -4.05 -11.09 16.60
C HIS A 3 -2.62 -11.63 16.45
N GLY A 4 -2.44 -12.95 16.57
CA GLY A 4 -1.19 -13.61 16.19
C GLY A 4 -0.87 -13.29 14.72
N GLY A 5 0.33 -12.84 14.42
CA GLY A 5 0.70 -12.38 13.08
C GLY A 5 0.72 -13.46 11.99
N VAL A 6 0.61 -14.73 12.39
CA VAL A 6 0.39 -15.87 11.49
C VAL A 6 -0.81 -16.64 12.00
N ASP A 7 -1.87 -16.72 11.19
CA ASP A 7 -2.97 -17.65 11.41
C ASP A 7 -2.71 -18.93 10.59
N PRO A 8 -2.18 -20.01 11.22
CA PRO A 8 -1.90 -21.25 10.51
C PRO A 8 -3.17 -21.87 9.91
N ALA A 9 -4.31 -21.73 10.61
CA ALA A 9 -5.60 -22.23 10.14
C ALA A 9 -6.12 -21.41 8.95
N GLY A 10 -5.90 -20.10 8.96
CA GLY A 10 -6.20 -19.21 7.82
C GLY A 10 -5.34 -19.52 6.61
N ILE A 11 -4.05 -19.80 6.80
CA ILE A 11 -3.14 -20.23 5.72
C ILE A 11 -3.61 -21.55 5.10
N VAL A 12 -3.90 -22.55 5.92
CA VAL A 12 -4.39 -23.86 5.44
C VAL A 12 -5.74 -23.70 4.74
N ARG A 13 -6.63 -22.88 5.27
CA ARG A 13 -7.96 -22.60 4.67
C ARG A 13 -7.81 -21.87 3.34
N ALA A 14 -6.97 -20.85 3.27
CA ALA A 14 -6.70 -20.11 2.04
C ALA A 14 -6.04 -20.99 0.97
N LEU A 15 -5.08 -21.84 1.35
CA LEU A 15 -4.46 -22.83 0.46
C LEU A 15 -5.49 -23.82 -0.06
N TRP A 16 -6.36 -24.34 0.81
CA TRP A 16 -7.40 -25.30 0.44
C TRP A 16 -8.46 -24.66 -0.49
N THR A 17 -8.88 -23.44 -0.20
CA THR A 17 -9.85 -22.70 -1.04
C THR A 17 -9.27 -22.36 -2.41
N ASN A 18 -8.00 -21.95 -2.47
CA ASN A 18 -7.31 -21.64 -3.71
C ASN A 18 -7.05 -22.88 -4.58
N LEU A 19 -6.75 -24.02 -3.95
CA LEU A 19 -6.62 -25.32 -4.66
C LEU A 19 -7.94 -25.78 -5.27
N ARG A 20 -9.07 -25.57 -4.57
CA ARG A 20 -10.41 -25.93 -5.08
C ARG A 20 -10.94 -24.98 -6.15
N ALA A 21 -10.61 -23.70 -6.07
CA ALA A 21 -11.11 -22.67 -6.99
C ALA A 21 -10.28 -22.51 -8.27
N GLY A 22 -9.18 -23.27 -8.42
CA GLY A 22 -8.31 -23.16 -9.60
C GLY A 22 -7.60 -21.81 -9.74
N GLY A 23 -7.59 -20.97 -8.68
CA GLY A 23 -6.95 -19.65 -8.68
C GLY A 23 -6.92 -18.98 -7.31
N VAL A 24 -6.12 -17.91 -7.20
CA VAL A 24 -5.97 -17.12 -5.96
C VAL A 24 -7.18 -16.19 -5.79
N SER A 25 -8.23 -16.65 -5.09
CA SER A 25 -9.47 -15.89 -4.91
C SER A 25 -9.59 -15.10 -3.60
N GLN A 26 -8.70 -15.31 -2.61
CA GLN A 26 -8.75 -14.59 -1.33
C GLN A 26 -7.40 -13.99 -0.93
N GLY A 27 -7.41 -12.69 -0.60
CA GLY A 27 -6.27 -11.94 -0.05
C GLY A 27 -6.03 -12.25 1.43
N GLY A 28 -5.70 -13.51 1.76
CA GLY A 28 -5.47 -13.97 3.14
C GLY A 28 -4.02 -13.85 3.62
N SER A 29 -3.15 -13.07 2.95
CA SER A 29 -1.77 -12.89 3.42
C SER A 29 -1.68 -11.82 4.49
N THR A 30 -0.99 -12.13 5.60
CA THR A 30 -0.71 -11.15 6.67
C THR A 30 0.25 -10.06 6.19
N ILE A 31 0.34 -8.94 6.92
CA ILE A 31 1.34 -7.88 6.67
C ILE A 31 2.76 -8.47 6.69
N THR A 32 3.06 -9.36 7.63
CA THR A 32 4.36 -10.03 7.72
C THR A 32 4.67 -10.87 6.48
N GLN A 33 3.69 -11.62 5.98
CA GLN A 33 3.85 -12.39 4.75
C GLN A 33 4.06 -11.49 3.52
N GLN A 34 3.34 -10.36 3.46
CA GLN A 34 3.53 -9.37 2.39
C GLN A 34 4.91 -8.72 2.47
N TYR A 35 5.38 -8.36 3.67
CA TYR A 35 6.71 -7.82 3.89
C TYR A 35 7.79 -8.81 3.44
N VAL A 36 7.71 -10.04 3.91
CA VAL A 36 8.64 -11.12 3.53
C VAL A 36 8.66 -11.35 2.02
N LYS A 37 7.50 -11.40 1.39
CA LYS A 37 7.40 -11.53 -0.07
C LYS A 37 8.10 -10.40 -0.79
N ASN A 38 7.93 -9.17 -0.36
CA ASN A 38 8.47 -8.00 -1.04
C ASN A 38 9.99 -7.85 -0.87
N VAL A 39 10.54 -8.28 0.29
CA VAL A 39 11.94 -8.03 0.64
C VAL A 39 12.84 -9.24 0.34
N TYR A 40 12.33 -10.46 0.52
CA TYR A 40 13.18 -11.65 0.52
C TYR A 40 12.88 -12.67 -0.58
N LEU A 41 11.77 -12.51 -1.32
CA LEU A 41 11.34 -13.54 -2.27
C LEU A 41 11.19 -13.00 -3.69
N THR A 42 11.37 -13.89 -4.67
CA THR A 42 11.14 -13.59 -6.08
C THR A 42 9.65 -13.45 -6.40
N GLN A 43 9.34 -12.76 -7.51
CA GLN A 43 7.95 -12.52 -7.95
C GLN A 43 7.23 -13.75 -8.52
N GLU A 44 7.89 -14.90 -8.59
CA GLU A 44 7.30 -16.13 -9.12
C GLU A 44 6.09 -16.59 -8.29
N ARG A 45 5.00 -16.94 -8.97
CA ARG A 45 3.76 -17.41 -8.35
C ARG A 45 3.73 -18.93 -8.21
N THR A 46 4.53 -19.48 -7.30
CA THR A 46 4.60 -20.93 -7.06
C THR A 46 4.10 -21.30 -5.65
N ILE A 47 3.60 -22.52 -5.49
CA ILE A 47 3.21 -23.06 -4.17
C ILE A 47 4.44 -23.13 -3.25
N THR A 48 5.59 -23.55 -3.79
CA THR A 48 6.87 -23.60 -3.06
C THR A 48 7.24 -22.23 -2.47
N ARG A 49 7.10 -21.15 -3.28
CA ARG A 49 7.30 -19.80 -2.79
C ARG A 49 6.33 -19.46 -1.66
N LYS A 50 5.06 -19.84 -1.76
CA LYS A 50 4.06 -19.54 -0.73
C LYS A 50 4.36 -20.25 0.60
N ILE A 51 4.89 -21.48 0.55
CA ILE A 51 5.36 -22.19 1.73
C ILE A 51 6.58 -21.49 2.35
N LYS A 52 7.57 -21.09 1.53
CA LYS A 52 8.74 -20.33 2.01
C LYS A 52 8.33 -19.00 2.64
N GLU A 53 7.39 -18.27 2.03
CA GLU A 53 6.81 -17.02 2.54
C GLU A 53 6.23 -17.24 3.95
N ALA A 54 5.41 -18.27 4.14
CA ALA A 54 4.80 -18.57 5.43
C ALA A 54 5.85 -18.95 6.48
N ALA A 55 6.80 -19.82 6.16
CA ALA A 55 7.86 -20.23 7.07
C ALA A 55 8.76 -19.07 7.49
N LEU A 56 9.12 -18.20 6.54
CA LEU A 56 9.94 -17.03 6.81
C LEU A 56 9.19 -15.97 7.61
N ALA A 57 7.88 -15.80 7.37
CA ALA A 57 7.03 -14.92 8.16
C ALA A 57 7.00 -15.34 9.64
N VAL A 58 6.86 -16.64 9.93
CA VAL A 58 6.95 -17.16 11.30
C VAL A 58 8.29 -16.84 11.96
N LYS A 59 9.39 -16.99 11.22
CA LYS A 59 10.72 -16.66 11.74
C LYS A 59 10.85 -15.17 12.04
N VAL A 60 10.43 -14.30 11.11
CA VAL A 60 10.46 -12.85 11.27
C VAL A 60 9.66 -12.41 12.50
N GLU A 61 8.47 -12.97 12.71
CA GLU A 61 7.61 -12.63 13.85
C GLU A 61 8.16 -13.08 15.22
N ARG A 62 9.03 -14.09 15.23
CA ARG A 62 9.72 -14.51 16.46
C ARG A 62 10.88 -13.59 16.82
N GLU A 63 11.53 -13.00 15.81
CA GLU A 63 12.77 -12.23 15.98
C GLU A 63 12.52 -10.72 16.03
N ILE A 64 11.42 -10.25 15.42
CA ILE A 64 11.15 -8.82 15.23
C ILE A 64 9.78 -8.45 15.82
N PRO A 65 9.70 -7.40 16.67
CA PRO A 65 8.44 -6.92 17.21
C PRO A 65 7.46 -6.50 16.09
N LYS A 66 6.17 -6.71 16.29
CA LYS A 66 5.13 -6.38 15.30
C LYS A 66 5.17 -4.93 14.83
N GLN A 67 5.44 -4.01 15.73
CA GLN A 67 5.53 -2.60 15.40
C GLN A 67 6.68 -2.31 14.43
N GLU A 68 7.80 -2.97 14.62
CA GLU A 68 8.93 -2.86 13.71
C GLU A 68 8.65 -3.50 12.36
N ILE A 69 7.96 -4.66 12.34
CA ILE A 69 7.52 -5.28 11.09
C ILE A 69 6.59 -4.33 10.31
N LEU A 70 5.63 -3.69 10.99
CA LEU A 70 4.75 -2.70 10.38
C LEU A 70 5.53 -1.50 9.82
N THR A 71 6.48 -0.96 10.59
CA THR A 71 7.32 0.14 10.15
C THR A 71 8.11 -0.23 8.90
N ARG A 72 8.76 -1.38 8.89
CA ARG A 72 9.52 -1.89 7.74
C ARG A 72 8.62 -2.15 6.54
N TYR A 73 7.44 -2.72 6.75
CA TYR A 73 6.44 -2.93 5.71
C TYR A 73 6.02 -1.62 5.06
N LEU A 74 5.61 -0.63 5.86
CA LEU A 74 5.19 0.68 5.37
C LEU A 74 6.30 1.45 4.65
N ASN A 75 7.56 1.19 4.98
CA ASN A 75 8.71 1.79 4.30
C ASN A 75 9.15 1.06 3.02
N THR A 76 8.53 -0.09 2.68
CA THR A 76 8.98 -0.91 1.55
C THR A 76 7.89 -1.21 0.53
N ILE A 77 6.61 -1.10 0.90
CA ILE A 77 5.51 -1.44 -0.02
C ILE A 77 5.41 -0.45 -1.18
N TYR A 78 5.02 -0.98 -2.33
CA TYR A 78 4.69 -0.17 -3.48
C TYR A 78 3.31 0.47 -3.34
N LEU A 79 3.23 1.77 -3.55
CA LEU A 79 2.02 2.59 -3.37
C LEU A 79 1.60 3.34 -4.65
N GLY A 80 2.08 2.89 -5.81
CA GLY A 80 1.79 3.56 -7.09
C GLY A 80 2.76 4.70 -7.42
N ARG A 81 2.69 5.22 -8.64
CA ARG A 81 3.48 6.38 -9.12
C ARG A 81 5.00 6.21 -8.93
N GLY A 82 5.51 4.98 -8.96
CA GLY A 82 6.92 4.69 -8.68
C GLY A 82 7.33 4.81 -7.21
N ALA A 83 6.39 5.08 -6.29
CA ALA A 83 6.67 5.28 -4.88
C ALA A 83 6.73 3.97 -4.10
N TYR A 84 7.87 3.70 -3.50
CA TYR A 84 8.09 2.62 -2.55
C TYR A 84 8.23 3.20 -1.14
N GLY A 85 7.34 2.81 -0.25
CA GLY A 85 7.21 3.32 1.11
C GLY A 85 6.34 4.56 1.24
N VAL A 86 5.79 4.75 2.44
CA VAL A 86 4.80 5.81 2.73
C VAL A 86 5.38 7.22 2.62
N GLU A 87 6.66 7.42 2.91
CA GLU A 87 7.30 8.74 2.76
C GLU A 87 7.37 9.13 1.28
N ALA A 88 7.83 8.21 0.41
CA ALA A 88 7.87 8.44 -1.02
C ALA A 88 6.48 8.66 -1.60
N ALA A 89 5.49 7.89 -1.13
CA ALA A 89 4.10 8.04 -1.53
C ALA A 89 3.50 9.38 -1.06
N SER A 90 3.76 9.81 0.18
CA SER A 90 3.33 11.11 0.69
C SER A 90 3.82 12.25 -0.21
N ARG A 91 5.08 12.20 -0.60
CA ARG A 91 5.67 13.17 -1.54
C ARG A 91 5.06 13.08 -2.93
N ALA A 92 4.88 11.85 -3.46
CA ALA A 92 4.37 11.61 -4.80
C ALA A 92 2.90 12.03 -4.97
N TYR A 93 2.07 11.84 -3.96
CA TYR A 93 0.64 12.17 -4.02
C TYR A 93 0.33 13.57 -3.50
N PHE A 94 1.05 14.07 -2.48
CA PHE A 94 0.67 15.27 -1.75
C PHE A 94 1.78 16.33 -1.66
N GLY A 95 3.01 16.02 -2.09
CA GLY A 95 4.15 16.95 -2.08
C GLY A 95 4.64 17.32 -0.68
N LYS A 96 4.39 16.49 0.34
CA LYS A 96 4.74 16.75 1.74
C LYS A 96 5.34 15.51 2.44
N ASN A 97 5.93 15.72 3.63
CA ASN A 97 6.44 14.64 4.44
C ASN A 97 5.30 13.82 5.04
N VAL A 98 5.53 12.54 5.36
CA VAL A 98 4.52 11.65 5.91
C VAL A 98 3.92 12.14 7.24
N GLN A 99 4.71 12.86 8.05
CA GLN A 99 4.27 13.45 9.32
C GLN A 99 3.26 14.59 9.15
N GLU A 100 3.18 15.17 7.96
CA GLU A 100 2.29 16.29 7.63
C GLU A 100 0.96 15.84 7.00
N LEU A 101 0.78 14.51 6.84
CA LEU A 101 -0.44 13.95 6.27
C LEU A 101 -1.65 14.27 7.15
N THR A 102 -2.70 14.73 6.50
CA THR A 102 -4.03 14.84 7.11
C THR A 102 -4.70 13.46 7.20
N LEU A 103 -5.74 13.34 8.00
CA LEU A 103 -6.48 12.08 8.15
C LEU A 103 -6.99 11.51 6.81
N PRO A 104 -7.63 12.29 5.91
CA PRO A 104 -8.08 11.75 4.62
C PRO A 104 -6.93 11.30 3.71
N GLU A 105 -5.78 11.96 3.76
CA GLU A 105 -4.59 11.57 3.00
C GLU A 105 -3.97 10.28 3.53
N ALA A 106 -3.85 10.14 4.84
CA ALA A 106 -3.36 8.92 5.47
C ALA A 106 -4.29 7.73 5.21
N ALA A 107 -5.62 7.94 5.30
CA ALA A 107 -6.62 6.92 4.99
C ALA A 107 -6.56 6.51 3.51
N PHE A 108 -6.35 7.45 2.60
CA PHE A 108 -6.14 7.16 1.18
C PHE A 108 -4.90 6.27 0.97
N LEU A 109 -3.73 6.64 1.49
CA LEU A 109 -2.52 5.82 1.34
C LEU A 109 -2.70 4.41 1.88
N ALA A 110 -3.37 4.26 3.03
CA ALA A 110 -3.71 2.94 3.57
C ALA A 110 -4.66 2.16 2.64
N GLY A 111 -5.60 2.85 2.01
CA GLY A 111 -6.60 2.28 1.10
C GLY A 111 -6.01 1.73 -0.19
N ILE A 112 -5.06 2.44 -0.80
CA ILE A 112 -4.50 2.07 -2.10
C ILE A 112 -3.53 0.89 -2.07
N ILE A 113 -3.09 0.43 -0.91
CA ILE A 113 -2.16 -0.71 -0.75
C ILE A 113 -2.61 -1.93 -1.56
N ARG A 114 -3.91 -2.14 -1.69
CA ARG A 114 -4.49 -3.29 -2.40
C ARG A 114 -4.25 -3.24 -3.91
N SER A 115 -4.33 -2.06 -4.53
CA SER A 115 -4.23 -1.89 -5.98
C SER A 115 -3.88 -0.44 -6.35
N PRO A 116 -2.64 -0.01 -6.13
CA PRO A 116 -2.24 1.39 -6.26
C PRO A 116 -2.50 1.97 -7.65
N GLU A 117 -2.17 1.22 -8.70
CA GLU A 117 -2.30 1.66 -10.09
C GLU A 117 -3.76 1.91 -10.53
N SER A 118 -4.71 1.23 -9.90
CA SER A 118 -6.13 1.37 -10.24
C SER A 118 -6.85 2.48 -9.49
N MET A 119 -6.18 3.10 -8.53
CA MET A 119 -6.72 4.09 -7.59
C MET A 119 -5.91 5.38 -7.58
N ASP A 120 -5.20 5.70 -8.67
CA ASP A 120 -4.46 6.96 -8.80
C ASP A 120 -5.44 8.12 -9.09
N PRO A 121 -5.63 9.07 -8.14
CA PRO A 121 -6.52 10.19 -8.34
C PRO A 121 -5.91 11.30 -9.24
N HIS A 122 -4.62 11.23 -9.52
CA HIS A 122 -3.88 12.20 -10.36
C HIS A 122 -3.96 11.91 -11.86
N LEU A 123 -4.71 10.89 -12.28
CA LEU A 123 -4.91 10.68 -13.71
C LEU A 123 -5.49 11.94 -14.36
N ALA A 124 -4.95 12.31 -15.51
CA ALA A 124 -5.40 13.49 -16.25
C ALA A 124 -6.90 13.40 -16.56
N ASP A 125 -7.61 14.52 -16.55
CA ASP A 125 -9.07 14.53 -16.72
C ASP A 125 -9.52 13.98 -18.08
N ASN A 126 -8.66 14.02 -19.09
CA ASN A 126 -8.88 13.41 -20.39
C ASN A 126 -8.55 11.90 -20.44
N ASP A 127 -8.01 11.32 -19.38
CA ASP A 127 -7.82 9.87 -19.29
C ASP A 127 -9.18 9.19 -19.05
N PRO A 128 -9.59 8.23 -19.90
CA PRO A 128 -10.89 7.56 -19.76
C PRO A 128 -11.01 6.78 -18.44
N LYS A 129 -9.92 6.52 -17.74
CA LYS A 129 -9.91 5.83 -16.44
C LYS A 129 -9.98 6.78 -15.25
N ALA A 130 -9.80 8.10 -15.44
CA ALA A 130 -9.65 9.06 -14.36
C ALA A 130 -10.85 9.06 -13.39
N ALA A 131 -12.07 9.16 -13.92
CA ALA A 131 -13.29 9.16 -13.11
C ALA A 131 -13.44 7.87 -12.29
N ALA A 132 -13.23 6.70 -12.92
CA ALA A 132 -13.33 5.42 -12.25
C ALA A 132 -12.20 5.20 -11.23
N SER A 133 -11.01 5.73 -11.48
CA SER A 133 -9.90 5.68 -10.54
C SER A 133 -10.17 6.51 -9.29
N ARG A 134 -10.64 7.75 -9.47
CA ARG A 134 -11.03 8.64 -8.36
C ARG A 134 -12.18 8.07 -7.54
N ALA A 135 -13.21 7.49 -8.20
CA ALA A 135 -14.32 6.85 -7.50
C ALA A 135 -13.83 5.70 -6.60
N ARG A 136 -13.00 4.80 -7.13
CA ARG A 136 -12.42 3.70 -6.33
C ARG A 136 -11.50 4.20 -5.21
N ALA A 137 -10.73 5.25 -5.46
CA ALA A 137 -9.88 5.87 -4.45
C ALA A 137 -10.72 6.46 -3.30
N THR A 138 -11.82 7.13 -3.61
CA THR A 138 -12.77 7.68 -2.63
C THR A 138 -13.42 6.57 -1.81
N GLU A 139 -14.02 5.59 -2.49
CA GLU A 139 -14.66 4.44 -1.83
C GLU A 139 -13.69 3.74 -0.87
N ARG A 140 -12.48 3.50 -1.33
CA ARG A 140 -11.48 2.81 -0.53
C ARG A 140 -10.96 3.62 0.66
N ARG A 141 -10.80 4.94 0.50
CA ARG A 141 -10.49 5.86 1.60
C ARG A 141 -11.57 5.80 2.67
N ASP A 142 -12.84 5.87 2.25
CA ASP A 142 -13.97 5.90 3.16
C ASP A 142 -14.13 4.57 3.91
N GLU A 143 -13.90 3.41 3.25
CA GLU A 143 -13.80 2.11 3.94
C GLU A 143 -12.71 2.09 5.02
N VAL A 144 -11.58 2.74 4.79
CA VAL A 144 -10.50 2.83 5.81
C VAL A 144 -10.95 3.71 6.97
N LEU A 145 -11.59 4.85 6.71
CA LEU A 145 -12.14 5.73 7.76
C LEU A 145 -13.17 4.98 8.61
N ASP A 146 -14.09 4.24 8.00
CA ASP A 146 -15.07 3.42 8.71
C ASP A 146 -14.39 2.35 9.59
N ALA A 147 -13.36 1.69 9.09
CA ALA A 147 -12.59 0.72 9.87
C ALA A 147 -11.85 1.38 11.05
N MET A 148 -11.37 2.61 10.89
CA MET A 148 -10.75 3.37 11.97
C MET A 148 -11.76 3.76 13.06
N VAL A 149 -13.01 4.08 12.70
CA VAL A 149 -14.09 4.30 13.67
C VAL A 149 -14.41 2.99 14.41
N GLN A 150 -14.59 1.89 13.70
CA GLN A 150 -14.90 0.57 14.28
C GLN A 150 -13.84 0.11 15.28
N THR A 151 -12.57 0.46 15.05
CA THR A 151 -11.45 0.13 15.94
C THR A 151 -11.24 1.16 17.07
N GLY A 152 -12.01 2.24 17.10
CA GLY A 152 -11.87 3.31 18.07
C GLY A 152 -10.64 4.20 17.87
N ALA A 153 -10.03 4.15 16.70
CA ALA A 153 -8.86 4.99 16.37
C ALA A 153 -9.25 6.45 16.12
N ILE A 154 -10.44 6.67 15.60
CA ILE A 154 -11.05 8.01 15.37
C ILE A 154 -12.53 7.98 15.77
N THR A 155 -13.11 9.16 15.95
CA THR A 155 -14.55 9.34 16.16
C THR A 155 -15.31 9.36 14.83
N GLN A 156 -16.62 9.10 14.87
CA GLN A 156 -17.48 9.23 13.68
C GLN A 156 -17.44 10.66 13.09
N SER A 157 -17.39 11.67 13.93
CA SER A 157 -17.33 13.09 13.49
C SER A 157 -16.04 13.39 12.71
N GLU A 158 -14.90 12.80 13.11
CA GLU A 158 -13.64 12.94 12.39
C GLU A 158 -13.68 12.20 11.03
N ALA A 159 -14.27 11.01 10.99
CA ALA A 159 -14.47 10.27 9.75
C ALA A 159 -15.39 11.04 8.78
N ASP A 160 -16.51 11.57 9.26
CA ASP A 160 -17.46 12.36 8.46
C ASP A 160 -16.82 13.65 7.91
N ALA A 161 -15.94 14.28 8.68
CA ALA A 161 -15.19 15.44 8.22
C ALA A 161 -14.14 15.07 7.17
N ALA A 162 -13.43 13.96 7.37
CA ALA A 162 -12.40 13.47 6.46
C ALA A 162 -12.97 12.97 5.12
N SER A 163 -14.14 12.32 5.13
CA SER A 163 -14.79 11.82 3.91
C SER A 163 -15.28 12.93 2.98
N LYS A 164 -15.55 14.13 3.52
CA LYS A 164 -15.95 15.32 2.74
C LYS A 164 -14.79 15.98 1.99
N ALA A 165 -13.53 15.63 2.31
CA ALA A 165 -12.37 16.16 1.61
C ALA A 165 -12.38 15.74 0.13
N GLY A 166 -12.49 16.71 -0.76
CA GLY A 166 -12.42 16.51 -2.20
C GLY A 166 -10.98 16.29 -2.69
N TRP A 167 -10.82 15.62 -3.82
CA TRP A 167 -9.51 15.42 -4.43
C TRP A 167 -8.82 16.74 -4.83
N SER A 168 -9.59 17.78 -5.22
CA SER A 168 -9.06 19.11 -5.50
C SER A 168 -8.30 19.70 -4.31
N ASP A 169 -8.76 19.45 -3.08
CA ASP A 169 -8.16 19.98 -1.87
C ASP A 169 -6.91 19.18 -1.44
N VAL A 170 -6.92 17.89 -1.78
CA VAL A 170 -5.89 16.92 -1.42
C VAL A 170 -4.73 16.95 -2.44
N LEU A 171 -5.04 17.14 -3.73
CA LEU A 171 -4.08 16.99 -4.82
C LEU A 171 -3.41 18.29 -5.29
N THR A 172 -3.79 19.44 -4.78
CA THR A 172 -3.35 20.77 -5.28
C THR A 172 -1.84 21.01 -5.24
N ARG A 173 -1.06 20.16 -4.60
CA ARG A 173 0.39 20.34 -4.41
C ARG A 173 1.27 19.39 -5.20
N SER A 174 0.71 18.38 -5.85
CA SER A 174 1.48 17.28 -6.46
C SER A 174 1.68 17.39 -7.97
N THR A 175 1.60 18.58 -8.57
CA THR A 175 1.53 18.71 -10.03
C THR A 175 2.83 18.44 -10.79
N GLN A 176 3.98 18.29 -10.17
CA GLN A 176 5.24 18.12 -10.91
C GLN A 176 6.39 17.46 -10.17
N HIS A 177 6.29 16.21 -9.73
CA HIS A 177 7.54 15.51 -9.48
C HIS A 177 7.41 14.05 -9.94
N ASN A 178 8.22 13.66 -10.92
CA ASN A 178 8.55 12.27 -11.20
C ASN A 178 9.33 11.72 -10.00
N TYR A 179 8.61 11.32 -8.93
CA TYR A 179 9.22 10.63 -7.80
C TYR A 179 9.51 9.19 -8.20
N GLY A 180 10.71 8.94 -8.59
CA GLY A 180 11.24 7.65 -9.00
C GLY A 180 12.60 7.81 -9.66
N VAL A 181 12.86 9.04 -10.12
CA VAL A 181 14.17 9.42 -10.65
C VAL A 181 14.52 10.76 -10.01
N VAL A 182 15.30 10.75 -8.96
CA VAL A 182 16.08 11.92 -8.63
C VAL A 182 17.11 12.01 -9.76
N ALA A 183 16.74 12.68 -10.84
CA ALA A 183 17.69 13.07 -11.83
C ALA A 183 18.63 14.06 -11.12
N HIS A 184 19.81 13.63 -10.82
CA HIS A 184 20.94 14.49 -10.50
C HIS A 184 21.72 14.70 -11.80
N PRO A 185 21.29 15.64 -12.66
CA PRO A 185 21.94 15.91 -13.96
C PRO A 185 23.43 16.20 -13.77
N GLU A 186 23.77 16.84 -12.62
CA GLU A 186 25.15 17.14 -12.21
C GLU A 186 26.02 15.89 -11.98
N TRP A 187 25.42 14.69 -11.81
CA TRP A 187 26.15 13.43 -11.58
C TRP A 187 26.17 12.52 -12.80
N GLY A 188 25.52 12.91 -13.90
CA GLY A 188 25.43 12.11 -15.11
C GLY A 188 24.71 10.77 -14.92
N THR A 189 23.80 10.68 -13.93
CA THR A 189 23.10 9.44 -13.55
C THR A 189 21.86 9.16 -14.37
N GLU A 190 21.45 10.04 -15.26
CA GLU A 190 20.24 9.93 -16.09
C GLU A 190 20.22 8.63 -16.89
N TYR A 191 21.34 8.23 -17.48
CA TYR A 191 21.47 6.99 -18.24
C TYR A 191 21.40 5.72 -17.38
N PHE A 192 21.84 5.79 -16.12
CA PHE A 192 21.84 4.62 -15.25
C PHE A 192 20.42 4.27 -14.78
N VAL A 193 19.60 5.27 -14.53
CA VAL A 193 18.23 5.08 -14.07
C VAL A 193 17.34 4.53 -15.18
N ASP A 194 17.52 4.95 -16.42
CA ASP A 194 16.78 4.43 -17.57
C ASP A 194 17.23 3.01 -17.97
N TYR A 195 18.46 2.61 -17.66
CA TYR A 195 18.98 1.29 -17.96
C TYR A 195 18.54 0.20 -16.94
N VAL A 196 18.17 0.60 -15.73
CA VAL A 196 17.77 -0.30 -14.61
C VAL A 196 16.24 -0.48 -14.52
N LYS A 197 15.46 0.28 -15.31
CA LYS A 197 14.02 0.08 -15.48
C LYS A 197 13.74 -1.07 -16.43
#